data_03874ac4d1cab0e8937e5718e4d8185a
#
_entry.id   03874ac4d1cab0e8937e5718e4d8185a
#
_cell.length_a   1.000
_cell.length_b   1.000
_cell.length_c   1.000
_cell.angle_alpha   90.00
_cell.angle_beta   90.00
_cell.angle_gamma   90.00
#
_symmetry.space_group_name_H-M   'P 1'
#
loop_
_entity.id
_entity.type
_entity.pdbx_description
1 polymer ?
#
loop_
_entity_poly.entity_id
_entity_poly.type
_entity_poly.pdbx_seq_one_letter_code
_entity_poly.pdbx_strand_id
1 'polypeptide(L)'
;MKQKIESSLLDHAILYAVHAHANVARKGKGFPYIVHPLEAMTIVATITSDQELLAASVLHDTIEDTDTTFEQLKAEFGQRIAEIVEIETNINADCPENDDWYFRKNTSIEKISTAYRDAQIVALGDKLSNMRAIALDYDRLGEDLWQRFRVKDKDAVGWYYQSLVKALSPLADIPAYQEFKNLVVQVFG
;
A
#
# COMPACT_ATOMS: atom_id res chain seq x y z
N MET A 1 -26.23 -22.82 8.61
CA MET A 1 -25.74 -23.14 7.25
C MET A 1 -24.45 -22.42 7.03
N LYS A 2 -23.33 -23.08 6.67
CA LYS A 2 -22.09 -22.41 6.25
C LYS A 2 -22.33 -21.84 4.86
N GLN A 3 -22.26 -20.52 4.71
CA GLN A 3 -22.28 -19.88 3.39
C GLN A 3 -21.02 -20.31 2.66
N LYS A 4 -21.16 -20.99 1.50
CA LYS A 4 -20.02 -21.32 0.65
C LYS A 4 -19.67 -20.05 -0.14
N ILE A 5 -18.50 -19.47 0.14
CA ILE A 5 -17.95 -18.34 -0.63
C ILE A 5 -17.11 -18.97 -1.74
N GLU A 6 -17.38 -18.61 -2.98
CA GLU A 6 -16.44 -18.89 -4.07
C GLU A 6 -15.30 -17.89 -3.99
N SER A 7 -14.20 -18.31 -3.34
CA SER A 7 -13.03 -17.46 -3.08
C SER A 7 -11.86 -17.73 -4.05
N SER A 8 -12.14 -18.33 -5.20
CA SER A 8 -11.10 -18.75 -6.15
C SER A 8 -10.21 -17.59 -6.61
N LEU A 9 -10.75 -16.38 -6.80
CA LEU A 9 -9.99 -15.20 -7.23
C LEU A 9 -9.03 -14.73 -6.13
N LEU A 10 -9.54 -14.56 -4.91
CA LEU A 10 -8.70 -14.09 -3.78
C LEU A 10 -7.65 -15.11 -3.39
N ASP A 11 -7.99 -16.40 -3.32
CA ASP A 11 -7.04 -17.46 -3.03
C ASP A 11 -5.89 -17.47 -4.04
N HIS A 12 -6.24 -17.31 -5.34
CA HIS A 12 -5.27 -17.24 -6.42
C HIS A 12 -4.36 -16.01 -6.29
N ALA A 13 -4.92 -14.83 -6.01
CA ALA A 13 -4.15 -13.60 -5.81
C ALA A 13 -3.19 -13.70 -4.62
N ILE A 14 -3.63 -14.32 -3.50
CA ILE A 14 -2.77 -14.57 -2.34
C ILE A 14 -1.60 -15.48 -2.71
N LEU A 15 -1.86 -16.58 -3.39
CA LEU A 15 -0.81 -17.52 -3.81
C LEU A 15 0.17 -16.86 -4.78
N TYR A 16 -0.33 -16.06 -5.72
CA TYR A 16 0.51 -15.29 -6.64
C TYR A 16 1.42 -14.32 -5.89
N ALA A 17 0.88 -13.50 -4.99
CA ALA A 17 1.65 -12.55 -4.18
C ALA A 17 2.71 -13.25 -3.31
N VAL A 18 2.37 -14.41 -2.70
CA VAL A 18 3.32 -15.24 -1.92
C VAL A 18 4.50 -15.67 -2.80
N HIS A 19 4.25 -16.11 -4.02
CA HIS A 19 5.31 -16.53 -4.95
C HIS A 19 6.12 -15.34 -5.46
N ALA A 20 5.46 -14.23 -5.82
CA ALA A 20 6.11 -13.03 -6.34
C ALA A 20 7.09 -12.44 -5.31
N HIS A 21 6.69 -12.37 -4.03
CA HIS A 21 7.52 -11.87 -2.93
C HIS A 21 8.33 -12.95 -2.21
N ALA A 22 8.52 -14.13 -2.82
CA ALA A 22 9.25 -15.23 -2.18
C ALA A 22 10.67 -14.81 -1.78
N ASN A 23 11.09 -15.17 -0.56
CA ASN A 23 12.42 -14.88 -0.01
C ASN A 23 12.73 -13.38 0.22
N VAL A 24 11.75 -12.48 0.09
CA VAL A 24 11.91 -11.06 0.41
C VAL A 24 11.52 -10.84 1.87
N ALA A 25 12.40 -10.19 2.64
CA ALA A 25 12.12 -9.80 4.02
C ALA A 25 11.56 -8.38 4.09
N ARG A 26 10.61 -8.12 4.98
CA ARG A 26 10.13 -6.77 5.27
C ARG A 26 11.27 -5.95 5.89
N LYS A 27 11.61 -4.81 5.29
CA LYS A 27 12.71 -3.94 5.72
C LYS A 27 12.59 -3.57 7.20
N GLY A 28 13.63 -3.84 7.97
CA GLY A 28 13.66 -3.54 9.42
C GLY A 28 12.79 -4.46 10.29
N LYS A 29 12.22 -5.53 9.71
CA LYS A 29 11.39 -6.53 10.40
C LYS A 29 12.02 -7.91 10.28
N GLY A 30 11.71 -8.79 11.22
CA GLY A 30 12.22 -10.17 11.23
C GLY A 30 11.29 -11.19 10.54
N PHE A 31 10.42 -10.75 9.61
CA PHE A 31 9.43 -11.61 8.96
C PHE A 31 9.33 -11.35 7.45
N PRO A 32 8.74 -12.28 6.66
CA PRO A 32 8.59 -12.15 5.22
C PRO A 32 7.76 -10.93 4.80
N TYR A 33 8.08 -10.38 3.62
CA TYR A 33 7.42 -9.20 3.05
C TYR A 33 5.91 -9.37 2.88
N ILE A 34 5.46 -10.56 2.50
CA ILE A 34 4.05 -10.88 2.25
C ILE A 34 3.09 -10.52 3.39
N VAL A 35 3.59 -10.42 4.63
CA VAL A 35 2.78 -10.01 5.79
C VAL A 35 2.15 -8.63 5.58
N HIS A 36 2.84 -7.71 4.90
CA HIS A 36 2.33 -6.39 4.59
C HIS A 36 1.15 -6.40 3.59
N PRO A 37 1.27 -6.99 2.40
CA PRO A 37 0.13 -7.10 1.49
C PRO A 37 -1.07 -7.83 2.10
N LEU A 38 -0.85 -8.85 2.91
CA LEU A 38 -1.93 -9.53 3.63
C LEU A 38 -2.59 -8.60 4.66
N GLU A 39 -1.85 -7.77 5.37
CA GLU A 39 -2.43 -6.77 6.27
C GLU A 39 -3.23 -5.72 5.49
N ALA A 40 -2.68 -5.17 4.39
CA ALA A 40 -3.40 -4.24 3.51
C ALA A 40 -4.73 -4.83 3.04
N MET A 41 -4.73 -6.08 2.58
CA MET A 41 -5.95 -6.79 2.19
C MET A 41 -6.95 -6.94 3.35
N THR A 42 -6.50 -7.28 4.57
CA THR A 42 -7.40 -7.41 5.71
C THR A 42 -8.00 -6.07 6.13
N ILE A 43 -7.28 -4.96 5.97
CA ILE A 43 -7.81 -3.61 6.16
C ILE A 43 -8.91 -3.33 5.13
N VAL A 44 -8.66 -3.58 3.84
CA VAL A 44 -9.67 -3.40 2.77
C VAL A 44 -10.89 -4.27 3.00
N ALA A 45 -10.72 -5.49 3.53
CA ALA A 45 -11.84 -6.39 3.88
C ALA A 45 -12.75 -5.83 4.99
N THR A 46 -12.30 -4.86 5.78
CA THR A 46 -13.17 -4.14 6.73
C THR A 46 -14.06 -3.08 6.05
N ILE A 47 -13.76 -2.74 4.80
CA ILE A 47 -14.43 -1.67 4.04
C ILE A 47 -15.39 -2.27 3.00
N THR A 48 -14.97 -3.34 2.34
CA THR A 48 -15.73 -3.96 1.24
C THR A 48 -15.55 -5.47 1.20
N SER A 49 -16.53 -6.16 0.60
CA SER A 49 -16.46 -7.59 0.26
C SER A 49 -16.16 -7.83 -1.22
N ASP A 50 -15.84 -6.79 -1.99
CA ASP A 50 -15.48 -6.90 -3.41
C ASP A 50 -14.19 -7.70 -3.58
N GLN A 51 -14.29 -8.89 -4.19
CA GLN A 51 -13.17 -9.82 -4.35
C GLN A 51 -12.04 -9.25 -5.23
N GLU A 52 -12.36 -8.36 -6.17
CA GLU A 52 -11.34 -7.73 -7.02
C GLU A 52 -10.53 -6.69 -6.23
N LEU A 53 -11.18 -5.93 -5.32
CA LEU A 53 -10.46 -4.99 -4.45
C LEU A 53 -9.56 -5.72 -3.44
N LEU A 54 -10.04 -6.83 -2.88
CA LEU A 54 -9.24 -7.67 -1.99
C LEU A 54 -8.03 -8.26 -2.73
N ALA A 55 -8.25 -8.76 -3.96
CA ALA A 55 -7.17 -9.27 -4.81
C ALA A 55 -6.17 -8.15 -5.18
N ALA A 56 -6.65 -6.99 -5.61
CA ALA A 56 -5.78 -5.85 -5.91
C ALA A 56 -4.94 -5.45 -4.69
N SER A 57 -5.53 -5.47 -3.48
CA SER A 57 -4.83 -5.12 -2.25
C SER A 57 -3.69 -6.07 -1.89
N VAL A 58 -3.84 -7.38 -2.12
CA VAL A 58 -2.76 -8.33 -1.87
C VAL A 58 -1.70 -8.31 -2.97
N LEU A 59 -2.04 -7.79 -4.16
CA LEU A 59 -1.16 -7.69 -5.33
C LEU A 59 -0.48 -6.32 -5.48
N HIS A 60 -0.82 -5.31 -4.66
CA HIS A 60 -0.51 -3.90 -4.90
C HIS A 60 0.97 -3.60 -5.14
N ASP A 61 1.88 -4.31 -4.47
CA ASP A 61 3.33 -4.11 -4.57
C ASP A 61 4.01 -5.04 -5.61
N THR A 62 3.27 -5.92 -6.29
CA THR A 62 3.90 -6.93 -7.17
C THR A 62 4.59 -6.32 -8.38
N ILE A 63 4.02 -5.27 -9.00
CA ILE A 63 4.65 -4.57 -10.13
C ILE A 63 5.86 -3.74 -9.65
N GLU A 64 5.78 -3.11 -8.47
CA GLU A 64 6.86 -2.24 -7.98
C GLU A 64 8.08 -3.03 -7.48
N ASP A 65 7.84 -4.14 -6.78
CA ASP A 65 8.88 -4.83 -6.00
C ASP A 65 9.33 -6.17 -6.61
N THR A 66 8.73 -6.61 -7.74
CA THR A 66 9.03 -7.90 -8.37
C THR A 66 9.14 -7.80 -9.89
N ASP A 67 9.40 -8.92 -10.57
CA ASP A 67 9.42 -8.99 -12.04
C ASP A 67 8.02 -9.05 -12.67
N THR A 68 6.95 -8.88 -11.88
CA THR A 68 5.57 -8.89 -12.36
C THR A 68 5.29 -7.65 -13.21
N THR A 69 4.68 -7.84 -14.38
CA THR A 69 4.30 -6.75 -15.26
C THR A 69 2.79 -6.49 -15.24
N PHE A 70 2.38 -5.28 -15.67
CA PHE A 70 0.97 -4.94 -15.85
C PHE A 70 0.25 -5.96 -16.75
N GLU A 71 0.85 -6.35 -17.87
CA GLU A 71 0.25 -7.29 -18.82
C GLU A 71 0.08 -8.69 -18.23
N GLN A 72 0.98 -9.13 -17.37
CA GLN A 72 0.83 -10.39 -16.64
C GLN A 72 -0.34 -10.32 -15.66
N LEU A 73 -0.45 -9.27 -14.84
CA LEU A 73 -1.58 -9.11 -13.94
C LEU A 73 -2.91 -9.00 -14.68
N LYS A 74 -2.95 -8.26 -15.79
CA LYS A 74 -4.13 -8.14 -16.64
C LYS A 74 -4.58 -9.48 -17.23
N ALA A 75 -3.63 -10.28 -17.71
CA ALA A 75 -3.94 -11.61 -18.26
C ALA A 75 -4.43 -12.58 -17.19
N GLU A 76 -3.90 -12.51 -15.99
CA GLU A 76 -4.17 -13.46 -14.90
C GLU A 76 -5.39 -13.07 -14.06
N PHE A 77 -5.57 -11.77 -13.78
CA PHE A 77 -6.57 -11.24 -12.84
C PHE A 77 -7.57 -10.28 -13.46
N GLY A 78 -7.40 -9.91 -14.71
CA GLY A 78 -8.27 -8.98 -15.43
C GLY A 78 -7.85 -7.52 -15.35
N GLN A 79 -8.47 -6.70 -16.22
CA GLN A 79 -8.11 -5.30 -16.45
C GLN A 79 -8.24 -4.45 -15.18
N ARG A 80 -9.37 -4.56 -14.44
CA ARG A 80 -9.65 -3.71 -13.27
C ARG A 80 -8.62 -3.89 -12.16
N ILE A 81 -8.23 -5.12 -11.86
CA ILE A 81 -7.21 -5.40 -10.83
C ILE A 81 -5.87 -4.83 -11.25
N ALA A 82 -5.45 -5.06 -12.51
CA ALA A 82 -4.17 -4.55 -13.03
C ALA A 82 -4.11 -3.01 -12.99
N GLU A 83 -5.19 -2.31 -13.36
CA GLU A 83 -5.27 -0.84 -13.29
C GLU A 83 -5.19 -0.31 -11.87
N ILE A 84 -5.83 -0.96 -10.89
CA ILE A 84 -5.74 -0.57 -9.48
C ILE A 84 -4.30 -0.71 -8.98
N VAL A 85 -3.65 -1.84 -9.29
CA VAL A 85 -2.25 -2.08 -8.89
C VAL A 85 -1.31 -1.08 -9.55
N GLU A 86 -1.52 -0.73 -10.84
CA GLU A 86 -0.71 0.27 -11.54
C GLU A 86 -0.81 1.68 -10.91
N ILE A 87 -1.97 2.05 -10.38
CA ILE A 87 -2.14 3.32 -9.67
C ILE A 87 -1.23 3.37 -8.42
N GLU A 88 -1.12 2.27 -7.69
CA GLU A 88 -0.24 2.16 -6.51
C GLU A 88 1.25 2.08 -6.88
N THR A 89 1.57 1.60 -8.08
CA THR A 89 2.95 1.41 -8.54
C THR A 89 3.65 2.74 -8.77
N ASN A 90 4.79 2.96 -8.13
CA ASN A 90 5.69 4.08 -8.40
C ASN A 90 6.70 3.67 -9.47
N ILE A 91 6.41 3.94 -10.74
CA ILE A 91 7.32 3.60 -11.85
C ILE A 91 8.58 4.46 -11.77
N ASN A 92 9.71 3.83 -11.47
CA ASN A 92 11.04 4.46 -11.47
C ASN A 92 11.65 4.59 -12.88
N ALA A 93 10.92 4.21 -13.95
CA ALA A 93 11.51 3.85 -15.23
C ALA A 93 12.14 5.00 -16.02
N ASP A 94 11.75 6.26 -15.80
CA ASP A 94 12.11 7.36 -16.69
C ASP A 94 12.81 8.57 -16.04
N CYS A 95 13.38 8.42 -14.84
CA CYS A 95 14.16 9.49 -14.22
C CYS A 95 15.56 9.00 -13.82
N PRO A 96 16.49 8.77 -14.77
CA PRO A 96 17.84 8.24 -14.48
C PRO A 96 18.73 9.21 -13.71
N GLU A 97 18.47 10.51 -13.75
CA GLU A 97 19.38 11.54 -13.24
C GLU A 97 18.89 12.28 -11.97
N ASN A 98 17.60 12.17 -11.64
CA ASN A 98 17.06 12.75 -10.41
C ASN A 98 16.31 11.69 -9.63
N ASP A 99 17.04 10.94 -8.83
CA ASP A 99 16.50 10.12 -7.77
C ASP A 99 15.88 11.01 -6.66
N ASP A 100 15.06 11.97 -7.08
CA ASP A 100 14.38 12.88 -6.19
C ASP A 100 13.23 12.16 -5.51
N TRP A 101 13.45 11.85 -4.25
CA TRP A 101 12.46 11.25 -3.38
C TRP A 101 11.14 12.06 -3.36
N TYR A 102 11.23 13.39 -3.35
CA TYR A 102 10.07 14.28 -3.36
C TYR A 102 9.28 14.18 -4.66
N PHE A 103 9.96 14.12 -5.82
CA PHE A 103 9.30 13.94 -7.11
C PHE A 103 8.47 12.66 -7.14
N ARG A 104 9.05 11.53 -6.74
CA ARG A 104 8.34 10.25 -6.70
C ARG A 104 7.16 10.28 -5.73
N LYS A 105 7.32 10.90 -4.56
CA LYS A 105 6.24 10.99 -3.57
C LYS A 105 5.13 11.94 -4.02
N ASN A 106 5.45 13.06 -4.68
CA ASN A 106 4.44 13.92 -5.32
C ASN A 106 3.65 13.17 -6.40
N THR A 107 4.32 12.44 -7.28
CA THR A 107 3.64 11.64 -8.32
C THR A 107 2.69 10.62 -7.70
N SER A 108 3.10 9.92 -6.65
CA SER A 108 2.23 9.00 -5.91
C SER A 108 1.01 9.71 -5.30
N ILE A 109 1.21 10.86 -4.64
CA ILE A 109 0.13 11.66 -4.06
C ILE A 109 -0.87 12.09 -5.15
N GLU A 110 -0.38 12.58 -6.30
CA GLU A 110 -1.23 13.01 -7.43
C GLU A 110 -2.04 11.86 -8.00
N LYS A 111 -1.41 10.70 -8.26
CA LYS A 111 -2.11 9.50 -8.71
C LYS A 111 -3.25 9.11 -7.76
N ILE A 112 -2.96 9.02 -6.45
CA ILE A 112 -3.95 8.65 -5.44
C ILE A 112 -5.07 9.71 -5.34
N SER A 113 -4.73 11.00 -5.38
CA SER A 113 -5.71 12.09 -5.23
C SER A 113 -6.72 12.16 -6.38
N THR A 114 -6.30 11.76 -7.59
CA THR A 114 -7.13 11.74 -8.80
C THR A 114 -7.74 10.39 -9.10
N ALA A 115 -7.38 9.36 -8.35
CA ALA A 115 -7.88 8.01 -8.54
C ALA A 115 -9.38 7.90 -8.18
N TYR A 116 -10.06 6.96 -8.83
CA TYR A 116 -11.43 6.61 -8.45
C TYR A 116 -11.48 5.90 -7.09
N ARG A 117 -12.68 5.90 -6.47
CA ARG A 117 -12.87 5.48 -5.07
C ARG A 117 -12.29 4.09 -4.75
N ASP A 118 -12.45 3.13 -5.66
CA ASP A 118 -11.98 1.75 -5.43
C ASP A 118 -10.45 1.69 -5.30
N ALA A 119 -9.73 2.40 -6.19
CA ALA A 119 -8.27 2.50 -6.10
C ALA A 119 -7.84 3.25 -4.82
N GLN A 120 -8.56 4.30 -4.42
CA GLN A 120 -8.31 4.99 -3.14
C GLN A 120 -8.53 4.08 -1.93
N ILE A 121 -9.49 3.15 -1.97
CA ILE A 121 -9.70 2.17 -0.90
C ILE A 121 -8.51 1.21 -0.80
N VAL A 122 -7.97 0.73 -1.92
CA VAL A 122 -6.77 -0.12 -1.95
C VAL A 122 -5.56 0.66 -1.43
N ALA A 123 -5.36 1.89 -1.91
CA ALA A 123 -4.32 2.79 -1.41
C ALA A 123 -4.41 3.00 0.11
N LEU A 124 -5.61 3.21 0.64
CA LEU A 124 -5.80 3.35 2.09
C LEU A 124 -5.35 2.10 2.85
N GLY A 125 -5.62 0.90 2.32
CA GLY A 125 -5.17 -0.36 2.91
C GLY A 125 -3.65 -0.43 3.06
N ASP A 126 -2.92 -0.12 1.99
CA ASP A 126 -1.45 -0.06 1.99
C ASP A 126 -0.95 1.01 2.98
N LYS A 127 -1.44 2.25 2.84
CA LYS A 127 -0.91 3.38 3.61
C LYS A 127 -1.21 3.24 5.11
N LEU A 128 -2.35 2.66 5.48
CA LEU A 128 -2.66 2.35 6.87
C LEU A 128 -1.76 1.23 7.43
N SER A 129 -1.55 0.14 6.69
CA SER A 129 -0.60 -0.92 7.10
C SER A 129 0.80 -0.35 7.33
N ASN A 130 1.27 0.51 6.42
CA ASN A 130 2.55 1.19 6.58
C ASN A 130 2.58 2.10 7.82
N MET A 131 1.53 2.89 8.07
CA MET A 131 1.46 3.78 9.25
C MET A 131 1.40 3.03 10.57
N ARG A 132 0.69 1.90 10.64
CA ARG A 132 0.70 1.02 11.82
C ARG A 132 2.12 0.54 12.12
N ALA A 133 2.85 0.11 11.08
CA ALA A 133 4.23 -0.33 11.24
C ALA A 133 5.16 0.81 11.70
N ILE A 134 5.00 2.02 11.15
CA ILE A 134 5.76 3.22 11.53
C ILE A 134 5.46 3.62 12.97
N ALA A 135 4.19 3.72 13.36
CA ALA A 135 3.80 4.10 14.72
C ALA A 135 4.37 3.12 15.76
N LEU A 136 4.24 1.80 15.51
CA LEU A 136 4.81 0.78 16.39
C LEU A 136 6.34 0.86 16.50
N ASP A 137 7.02 1.13 15.39
CA ASP A 137 8.48 1.26 15.40
C ASP A 137 8.92 2.58 16.05
N TYR A 138 8.16 3.67 15.87
CA TYR A 138 8.45 4.94 16.51
C TYR A 138 8.32 4.87 18.04
N ASP A 139 7.30 4.17 18.55
CA ASP A 139 7.15 3.91 19.98
C ASP A 139 8.36 3.14 20.57
N ARG A 140 9.00 2.29 19.78
CA ARG A 140 10.14 1.45 20.24
C ARG A 140 11.50 2.11 20.06
N LEU A 141 11.69 2.90 19.00
CA LEU A 141 12.98 3.41 18.54
C LEU A 141 13.12 4.92 18.67
N GLY A 142 12.00 5.64 18.85
CA GLY A 142 12.01 7.09 18.81
C GLY A 142 12.59 7.63 17.51
N GLU A 143 13.41 8.68 17.62
CA GLU A 143 14.00 9.37 16.45
C GLU A 143 14.98 8.49 15.65
N ASP A 144 15.52 7.42 16.21
CA ASP A 144 16.39 6.48 15.50
C ASP A 144 15.67 5.74 14.37
N LEU A 145 14.33 5.69 14.40
CA LEU A 145 13.52 5.12 13.32
C LEU A 145 13.85 5.73 11.95
N TRP A 146 14.04 7.04 11.91
CA TRP A 146 14.19 7.77 10.64
C TRP A 146 15.45 7.38 9.87
N GLN A 147 16.47 6.82 10.54
CA GLN A 147 17.66 6.28 9.89
C GLN A 147 17.39 5.08 8.98
N ARG A 148 16.22 4.43 9.12
CA ARG A 148 15.80 3.31 8.26
C ARG A 148 15.18 3.77 6.93
N PHE A 149 14.72 5.03 6.87
CA PHE A 149 14.15 5.60 5.66
C PHE A 149 15.23 6.12 4.72
N ARG A 150 14.93 6.13 3.41
CA ARG A 150 15.88 6.65 2.42
C ARG A 150 16.17 8.14 2.62
N VAL A 151 15.14 8.93 2.90
CA VAL A 151 15.25 10.38 3.13
C VAL A 151 15.87 10.73 4.49
N LYS A 152 15.85 9.81 5.47
CA LYS A 152 16.37 9.98 6.84
C LYS A 152 15.91 11.25 7.57
N ASP A 153 14.77 11.77 7.20
CA ASP A 153 14.19 13.03 7.67
C ASP A 153 12.73 12.81 8.06
N LYS A 154 12.43 13.05 9.34
CA LYS A 154 11.08 12.92 9.90
C LYS A 154 10.09 13.87 9.23
N ASP A 155 10.51 15.12 9.01
CA ASP A 155 9.61 16.14 8.47
C ASP A 155 9.24 15.82 7.02
N ALA A 156 10.20 15.32 6.23
CA ALA A 156 9.94 14.86 4.86
C ALA A 156 8.96 13.67 4.85
N VAL A 157 9.17 12.67 5.70
CA VAL A 157 8.24 11.51 5.83
C VAL A 157 6.87 12.00 6.31
N GLY A 158 6.83 12.91 7.30
CA GLY A 158 5.61 13.52 7.82
C GLY A 158 4.84 14.27 6.74
N TRP A 159 5.52 15.10 5.95
CA TRP A 159 4.93 15.80 4.80
C TRP A 159 4.23 14.81 3.83
N TYR A 160 4.89 13.69 3.51
CA TYR A 160 4.31 12.68 2.62
C TYR A 160 3.02 12.09 3.20
N TYR A 161 3.02 11.62 4.45
CA TYR A 161 1.84 11.02 5.06
C TYR A 161 0.72 12.03 5.32
N GLN A 162 1.02 13.25 5.71
CA GLN A 162 0.03 14.34 5.84
C GLN A 162 -0.60 14.71 4.49
N SER A 163 0.17 14.65 3.38
CA SER A 163 -0.34 14.85 2.03
C SER A 163 -1.25 13.70 1.60
N LEU A 164 -0.94 12.45 1.95
CA LEU A 164 -1.81 11.30 1.72
C LEU A 164 -3.13 11.38 2.51
N VAL A 165 -3.11 11.90 3.74
CA VAL A 165 -4.36 12.18 4.49
C VAL A 165 -5.26 13.14 3.72
N LYS A 166 -4.69 14.15 3.07
CA LYS A 166 -5.47 15.09 2.23
C LYS A 166 -5.96 14.41 0.95
N ALA A 167 -5.11 13.65 0.26
CA ALA A 167 -5.45 12.95 -0.98
C ALA A 167 -6.58 11.93 -0.79
N LEU A 168 -6.58 11.22 0.35
CA LEU A 168 -7.58 10.21 0.70
C LEU A 168 -8.80 10.79 1.45
N SER A 169 -8.93 12.12 1.57
CA SER A 169 -10.07 12.76 2.26
C SER A 169 -11.46 12.40 1.71
N PRO A 170 -11.64 12.00 0.43
CA PRO A 170 -12.92 11.45 -0.03
C PRO A 170 -13.39 10.20 0.72
N LEU A 171 -12.50 9.53 1.47
CA LEU A 171 -12.78 8.36 2.30
C LEU A 171 -13.00 8.70 3.78
N ALA A 172 -13.24 9.97 4.13
CA ALA A 172 -13.30 10.43 5.52
C ALA A 172 -14.43 9.79 6.36
N ASP A 173 -15.43 9.22 5.72
CA ASP A 173 -16.52 8.44 6.34
C ASP A 173 -16.12 7.02 6.76
N ILE A 174 -14.95 6.54 6.33
CA ILE A 174 -14.47 5.18 6.57
C ILE A 174 -13.65 5.12 7.88
N PRO A 175 -13.95 4.18 8.81
CA PRO A 175 -13.18 4.04 10.05
C PRO A 175 -11.67 3.84 9.84
N ALA A 176 -11.25 3.07 8.82
CA ALA A 176 -9.85 2.86 8.49
C ALA A 176 -9.13 4.17 8.10
N TYR A 177 -9.81 5.10 7.42
CA TYR A 177 -9.25 6.43 7.16
C TYR A 177 -9.06 7.24 8.44
N GLN A 178 -10.01 7.17 9.37
CA GLN A 178 -9.88 7.87 10.65
C GLN A 178 -8.71 7.31 11.48
N GLU A 179 -8.52 5.99 11.46
CA GLU A 179 -7.35 5.35 12.08
C GLU A 179 -6.06 5.84 11.43
N PHE A 180 -5.97 5.82 10.08
CA PHE A 180 -4.81 6.32 9.33
C PHE A 180 -4.47 7.76 9.71
N LYS A 181 -5.45 8.66 9.67
CA LYS A 181 -5.30 10.06 10.05
C LYS A 181 -4.80 10.23 11.48
N ASN A 182 -5.37 9.47 12.43
CA ASN A 182 -4.98 9.55 13.84
C ASN A 182 -3.53 9.09 14.05
N LEU A 183 -3.10 8.01 13.39
CA LEU A 183 -1.72 7.55 13.45
C LEU A 183 -0.74 8.57 12.86
N VAL A 184 -1.12 9.23 11.75
CA VAL A 184 -0.30 10.31 11.16
C VAL A 184 -0.15 11.47 12.15
N VAL A 185 -1.23 11.89 12.82
CA VAL A 185 -1.17 12.94 13.84
C VAL A 185 -0.34 12.48 15.05
N GLN A 186 -0.49 11.24 15.51
CA GLN A 186 0.29 10.70 16.63
C GLN A 186 1.79 10.74 16.40
N VAL A 187 2.25 10.44 15.19
CA VAL A 187 3.69 10.33 14.88
C VAL A 187 4.30 11.66 14.44
N PHE A 188 3.54 12.50 13.71
CA PHE A 188 4.05 13.69 13.02
C PHE A 188 3.36 15.01 13.43
N GLY A 189 2.33 14.94 14.29
CA GLY A 189 1.52 16.09 14.71
C GLY A 189 2.09 16.95 15.82
#